data_33699353d59b45428e3a99862ddfc07a
#
_entry.id   33699353d59b45428e3a99862ddfc07a
#
_cell.length_a   1.000
_cell.length_b   1.000
_cell.length_c   1.000
_cell.angle_alpha   90.00
_cell.angle_beta   90.00
_cell.angle_gamma   90.00
#
_symmetry.space_group_name_H-M   'P 1'
#
loop_
_entity.id
_entity.type
_entity.pdbx_description
1 polymer ?
#
loop_
_entity_poly.entity_id
_entity_poly.type
_entity_poly.pdbx_seq_one_letter_code
_entity_poly.pdbx_strand_id
1 'polypeptide(L)'
;MKIDEKYDYVICGGGATGLLLSHSLISDSFFDNKRILVIEKEIKIENDRTFSFWDNQKNILDKIVFKSWGKAEFKDLEFNSSFSLKPYKYKMVRSDKFYSFMKRKIERASNFTYLNASVENIIKESGINYIETDKGSFQCSIAFSSIY
;
A
#
# COMPACT_ATOMS: atom_id res chain seq x y z
N MET A 1 23.30 10.46 16.26
CA MET A 1 22.64 9.29 15.65
C MET A 1 23.47 8.84 14.46
N LYS A 2 23.79 7.55 14.34
CA LYS A 2 24.49 7.01 13.17
C LYS A 2 23.43 6.72 12.09
N ILE A 3 23.58 7.34 10.91
CA ILE A 3 22.68 7.13 9.78
C ILE A 3 23.27 6.06 8.88
N ASP A 4 22.57 4.97 8.70
CA ASP A 4 23.02 3.84 7.88
C ASP A 4 22.88 4.12 6.40
N GLU A 5 21.72 4.69 5.98
CA GLU A 5 21.48 5.04 4.58
C GLU A 5 20.57 6.28 4.42
N LYS A 6 20.69 6.91 3.23
CA LYS A 6 19.88 8.07 2.81
C LYS A 6 18.95 7.67 1.65
N TYR A 7 17.72 8.16 1.73
CA TYR A 7 16.68 8.01 0.72
C TYR A 7 16.07 9.37 0.36
N ASP A 8 15.45 9.47 -0.80
CA ASP A 8 14.62 10.64 -1.13
C ASP A 8 13.28 10.55 -0.40
N TYR A 9 12.69 9.35 -0.39
CA TYR A 9 11.39 9.07 0.22
C TYR A 9 11.45 7.82 1.10
N VAL A 10 10.76 7.87 2.24
CA VAL A 10 10.52 6.70 3.09
C VAL A 10 9.01 6.54 3.31
N ILE A 11 8.50 5.34 3.11
CA ILE A 11 7.11 4.95 3.38
C ILE A 11 7.13 4.05 4.61
N CYS A 12 6.68 4.60 5.74
CA CYS A 12 6.53 3.88 7.01
C CYS A 12 5.15 3.22 7.06
N GLY A 13 5.13 1.90 6.89
CA GLY A 13 3.95 1.07 6.81
C GLY A 13 3.70 0.51 5.42
N GLY A 14 3.92 -0.80 5.25
CA GLY A 14 3.63 -1.59 4.04
C GLY A 14 2.21 -2.18 4.04
N GLY A 15 1.25 -1.49 4.66
CA GLY A 15 -0.17 -1.80 4.56
C GLY A 15 -0.75 -1.45 3.20
N ALA A 16 -2.08 -1.54 3.04
CA ALA A 16 -2.74 -1.26 1.77
C ALA A 16 -2.39 0.13 1.23
N THR A 17 -2.42 1.15 2.08
CA THR A 17 -2.14 2.54 1.70
C THR A 17 -0.69 2.73 1.25
N GLY A 18 0.29 2.23 2.02
CA GLY A 18 1.71 2.35 1.67
C GLY A 18 2.07 1.61 0.39
N LEU A 19 1.47 0.44 0.16
CA LEU A 19 1.70 -0.34 -1.06
C LEU A 19 1.03 0.27 -2.30
N LEU A 20 -0.17 0.87 -2.16
CA LEU A 20 -0.81 1.61 -3.25
C LEU A 20 -0.04 2.88 -3.59
N LEU A 21 0.45 3.61 -2.58
CA LEU A 21 1.35 4.74 -2.78
C LEU A 21 2.62 4.31 -3.52
N SER A 22 3.27 3.23 -3.06
CA SER A 22 4.46 2.67 -3.73
C SER A 22 4.18 2.37 -5.20
N HIS A 23 3.02 1.77 -5.51
CA HIS A 23 2.64 1.52 -6.89
C HIS A 23 2.45 2.81 -7.70
N SER A 24 1.87 3.84 -7.13
CA SER A 24 1.71 5.14 -7.80
C SER A 24 3.07 5.76 -8.11
N LEU A 25 4.01 5.73 -7.15
CA LEU A 25 5.37 6.22 -7.36
C LEU A 25 6.14 5.42 -8.42
N ILE A 26 6.01 4.09 -8.44
CA ILE A 26 6.60 3.22 -9.49
C ILE A 26 6.04 3.54 -10.88
N SER A 27 4.82 4.02 -10.97
CA SER A 27 4.12 4.27 -12.24
C SER A 27 4.37 5.66 -12.82
N ASP A 28 5.05 6.53 -12.09
CA ASP A 28 5.35 7.91 -12.48
C ASP A 28 6.86 8.10 -12.68
N SER A 29 7.26 8.41 -13.90
CA SER A 29 8.66 8.58 -14.31
C SER A 29 9.42 9.69 -13.55
N PHE A 30 8.71 10.61 -12.89
CA PHE A 30 9.35 11.60 -12.00
C PHE A 30 10.16 10.93 -10.87
N PHE A 31 9.76 9.73 -10.47
CA PHE A 31 10.39 9.00 -9.36
C PHE A 31 11.48 8.01 -9.81
N ASP A 32 11.72 7.82 -11.12
CA ASP A 32 12.68 6.81 -11.62
C ASP A 32 14.09 6.97 -11.04
N ASN A 33 14.53 8.21 -10.80
CA ASN A 33 15.85 8.53 -10.23
C ASN A 33 15.81 8.81 -8.71
N LYS A 34 14.72 8.45 -8.03
CA LYS A 34 14.55 8.66 -6.59
C LYS A 34 14.76 7.35 -5.84
N ARG A 35 15.55 7.39 -4.78
CA ARG A 35 15.71 6.26 -3.86
C ARG A 35 14.55 6.21 -2.88
N ILE A 36 13.80 5.12 -2.88
CA ILE A 36 12.58 4.97 -2.09
C ILE A 36 12.68 3.74 -1.20
N LEU A 37 12.46 3.93 0.11
CA LEU A 37 12.42 2.86 1.10
C LEU A 37 10.99 2.64 1.58
N VAL A 38 10.55 1.39 1.58
CA VAL A 38 9.29 0.94 2.20
C VAL A 38 9.62 0.10 3.41
N ILE A 39 9.11 0.49 4.58
CA ILE A 39 9.36 -0.20 5.85
C ILE A 39 8.05 -0.83 6.33
N GLU A 40 8.07 -2.12 6.63
CA GLU A 40 6.92 -2.85 7.19
C GLU A 40 7.39 -3.90 8.22
N LYS A 41 6.79 -3.88 9.39
CA LYS A 41 7.16 -4.80 10.49
C LYS A 41 6.64 -6.22 10.27
N GLU A 42 5.49 -6.39 9.62
CA GLU A 42 4.82 -7.67 9.48
C GLU A 42 5.12 -8.34 8.14
N ILE A 43 5.36 -9.64 8.19
CA ILE A 43 5.40 -10.47 6.98
C ILE A 43 3.97 -10.86 6.63
N LYS A 44 3.36 -10.09 5.72
CA LYS A 44 1.95 -10.25 5.31
C LYS A 44 1.79 -11.33 4.24
N ILE A 45 1.62 -12.57 4.66
CA ILE A 45 1.45 -13.73 3.78
C ILE A 45 0.06 -14.37 3.88
N GLU A 46 -0.68 -14.08 4.94
CA GLU A 46 -1.98 -14.69 5.20
C GLU A 46 -3.13 -13.89 4.59
N ASN A 47 -4.24 -14.59 4.35
CA ASN A 47 -5.50 -13.95 3.95
C ASN A 47 -6.31 -13.57 5.19
N ASP A 48 -5.80 -12.64 5.98
CA ASP A 48 -6.39 -12.14 7.22
C ASP A 48 -7.45 -11.05 6.99
N ARG A 49 -7.48 -10.45 5.80
CA ARG A 49 -8.36 -9.34 5.46
C ARG A 49 -8.93 -9.45 4.06
N THR A 50 -9.99 -8.70 3.84
CA THR A 50 -10.62 -8.51 2.53
C THR A 50 -10.64 -7.03 2.22
N PHE A 51 -10.12 -6.66 1.06
CA PHE A 51 -10.22 -5.30 0.54
C PHE A 51 -11.36 -5.22 -0.46
N SER A 52 -12.33 -4.36 -0.19
CA SER A 52 -13.48 -4.17 -1.08
C SER A 52 -13.60 -2.69 -1.47
N PHE A 53 -13.94 -2.45 -2.72
CA PHE A 53 -14.02 -1.10 -3.26
C PHE A 53 -15.03 -1.01 -4.41
N TRP A 54 -15.50 0.20 -4.63
CA TRP A 54 -16.34 0.57 -5.77
C TRP A 54 -15.47 1.04 -6.93
N ASP A 55 -15.77 0.56 -8.13
CA ASP A 55 -15.01 0.93 -9.32
C ASP A 55 -15.88 0.90 -10.57
N ASN A 56 -15.71 1.92 -11.42
CA ASN A 56 -16.37 2.03 -12.73
C ASN A 56 -15.36 1.96 -13.89
N GLN A 57 -14.09 1.83 -13.61
CA GLN A 57 -13.02 1.79 -14.60
C GLN A 57 -12.11 0.57 -14.39
N LYS A 58 -11.30 0.28 -15.40
CA LYS A 58 -10.23 -0.71 -15.26
C LYS A 58 -9.05 -0.14 -14.49
N ASN A 59 -8.55 -0.90 -13.51
CA ASN A 59 -7.38 -0.53 -12.74
C ASN A 59 -6.44 -1.73 -12.52
N ILE A 60 -5.32 -1.47 -11.85
CA ILE A 60 -4.27 -2.47 -11.63
C ILE A 60 -4.76 -3.67 -10.79
N LEU A 61 -5.72 -3.45 -9.88
CA LEU A 61 -6.24 -4.49 -8.99
C LEU A 61 -7.15 -5.49 -9.72
N ASP A 62 -7.64 -5.16 -10.94
CA ASP A 62 -8.47 -6.09 -11.73
C ASP A 62 -7.77 -7.43 -12.00
N LYS A 63 -6.42 -7.45 -11.99
CA LYS A 63 -5.61 -8.65 -12.16
C LYS A 63 -5.71 -9.64 -10.99
N ILE A 64 -6.20 -9.17 -9.84
CA ILE A 64 -6.26 -9.92 -8.59
C ILE A 64 -7.64 -9.88 -7.93
N VAL A 65 -8.65 -9.35 -8.62
CA VAL A 65 -10.05 -9.37 -8.15
C VAL A 65 -10.49 -10.81 -7.94
N PHE A 66 -10.90 -11.12 -6.72
CA PHE A 66 -11.45 -12.43 -6.38
C PHE A 66 -12.93 -12.53 -6.78
N LYS A 67 -13.71 -11.48 -6.53
CA LYS A 67 -15.14 -11.44 -6.86
C LYS A 67 -15.58 -10.01 -7.19
N SER A 68 -16.57 -9.91 -8.08
CA SER A 68 -17.16 -8.64 -8.49
C SER A 68 -18.67 -8.78 -8.60
N TRP A 69 -19.39 -7.77 -8.11
CA TRP A 69 -20.85 -7.72 -8.14
C TRP A 69 -21.32 -6.50 -8.94
N GLY A 70 -22.28 -6.70 -9.80
CA GLY A 70 -22.96 -5.66 -10.59
C GLY A 70 -24.40 -5.39 -10.13
N LYS A 71 -24.86 -6.11 -9.12
CA LYS A 71 -26.18 -5.97 -8.49
C LYS A 71 -26.04 -6.05 -6.99
N ALA A 72 -26.91 -5.38 -6.27
CA ALA A 72 -27.09 -5.52 -4.84
C ALA A 72 -28.56 -5.82 -4.51
N GLU A 73 -28.77 -6.50 -3.40
CA GLU A 73 -30.08 -6.77 -2.84
C GLU A 73 -30.16 -6.20 -1.44
N PHE A 74 -31.28 -5.58 -1.14
CA PHE A 74 -31.66 -5.21 0.22
C PHE A 74 -32.88 -6.04 0.61
N LYS A 75 -32.78 -6.74 1.74
CA LYS A 75 -33.86 -7.61 2.25
C LYS A 75 -34.13 -7.29 3.71
N ASP A 76 -35.42 -7.17 4.02
CA ASP A 76 -35.95 -7.09 5.36
C ASP A 76 -37.19 -8.00 5.44
N LEU A 77 -37.83 -8.12 6.61
CA LEU A 77 -38.99 -8.98 6.83
C LEU A 77 -40.15 -8.68 5.88
N GLU A 78 -40.36 -7.40 5.55
CA GLU A 78 -41.48 -6.92 4.72
C GLU A 78 -41.03 -6.35 3.37
N PHE A 79 -39.72 -6.24 3.12
CA PHE A 79 -39.18 -5.57 1.95
C PHE A 79 -38.07 -6.38 1.29
N ASN A 80 -38.14 -6.52 -0.03
CA ASN A 80 -37.08 -7.11 -0.84
C ASN A 80 -36.93 -6.30 -2.12
N SER A 81 -35.73 -5.76 -2.34
CA SER A 81 -35.41 -4.99 -3.54
C SER A 81 -34.03 -5.38 -4.08
N SER A 82 -33.97 -5.55 -5.40
CA SER A 82 -32.71 -5.77 -6.13
C SER A 82 -32.50 -4.63 -7.09
N PHE A 83 -31.27 -4.08 -7.11
CA PHE A 83 -30.95 -2.95 -7.97
C PHE A 83 -29.57 -3.11 -8.63
N SER A 84 -29.46 -2.50 -9.81
CA SER A 84 -28.20 -2.46 -10.56
C SER A 84 -27.22 -1.49 -9.92
N LEU A 85 -25.96 -1.90 -9.84
CA LEU A 85 -24.85 -1.05 -9.37
C LEU A 85 -24.24 -0.20 -10.49
N LYS A 86 -24.71 -0.32 -11.75
CA LYS A 86 -24.18 0.46 -12.88
C LYS A 86 -24.18 1.98 -12.60
N PRO A 87 -23.15 2.72 -12.98
CA PRO A 87 -21.97 2.32 -13.77
C PRO A 87 -20.87 1.60 -12.96
N TYR A 88 -21.05 1.46 -11.66
CA TYR A 88 -20.06 0.84 -10.77
C TYR A 88 -20.20 -0.67 -10.70
N LYS A 89 -19.12 -1.29 -10.25
CA LYS A 89 -19.08 -2.64 -9.71
C LYS A 89 -18.51 -2.59 -8.29
N TYR A 90 -19.03 -3.41 -7.41
CA TYR A 90 -18.39 -3.66 -6.12
C TYR A 90 -17.40 -4.81 -6.30
N LYS A 91 -16.13 -4.58 -6.04
CA LYS A 91 -15.05 -5.54 -6.26
C LYS A 91 -14.42 -5.93 -4.94
N MET A 92 -13.95 -7.17 -4.85
CA MET A 92 -13.29 -7.73 -3.68
C MET A 92 -11.96 -8.36 -4.07
N VAL A 93 -10.93 -8.06 -3.27
CA VAL A 93 -9.58 -8.60 -3.37
C VAL A 93 -9.19 -9.22 -2.03
N ARG A 94 -8.57 -10.41 -2.05
CA ARG A 94 -8.03 -11.07 -0.86
C ARG A 94 -6.69 -10.44 -0.49
N SER A 95 -6.43 -10.29 0.82
CA SER A 95 -5.22 -9.62 1.30
C SER A 95 -3.92 -10.33 0.91
N ASP A 96 -3.88 -11.67 0.95
CA ASP A 96 -2.73 -12.47 0.52
C ASP A 96 -2.34 -12.18 -0.95
N LYS A 97 -3.34 -12.07 -1.83
CA LYS A 97 -3.13 -11.74 -3.26
C LYS A 97 -2.70 -10.31 -3.46
N PHE A 98 -3.30 -9.38 -2.70
CA PHE A 98 -2.93 -7.98 -2.75
C PHE A 98 -1.48 -7.76 -2.33
N TYR A 99 -1.09 -8.24 -1.14
CA TYR A 99 0.26 -8.07 -0.63
C TYR A 99 1.32 -8.70 -1.54
N SER A 100 1.11 -9.95 -1.96
CA SER A 100 2.06 -10.63 -2.85
C SER A 100 2.17 -9.97 -4.22
N PHE A 101 1.08 -9.43 -4.76
CA PHE A 101 1.06 -8.72 -6.03
C PHE A 101 1.82 -7.40 -5.96
N MET A 102 1.57 -6.59 -4.91
CA MET A 102 2.22 -5.29 -4.72
C MET A 102 3.70 -5.44 -4.38
N LYS A 103 4.05 -6.38 -3.49
CA LYS A 103 5.44 -6.65 -3.11
C LYS A 103 6.30 -7.01 -4.32
N ARG A 104 5.82 -7.90 -5.20
CA ARG A 104 6.53 -8.24 -6.44
C ARG A 104 6.77 -7.04 -7.37
N LYS A 105 5.91 -6.02 -7.35
CA LYS A 105 6.13 -4.79 -8.11
C LYS A 105 7.27 -3.96 -7.52
N ILE A 106 7.30 -3.83 -6.20
CA ILE A 106 8.36 -3.12 -5.48
C ILE A 106 9.70 -3.82 -5.71
N GLU A 107 9.77 -5.15 -5.58
CA GLU A 107 10.98 -5.95 -5.78
C GLU A 107 11.55 -5.86 -7.22
N ARG A 108 10.73 -5.52 -8.21
CA ARG A 108 11.15 -5.33 -9.60
C ARG A 108 11.59 -3.90 -9.92
N ALA A 109 11.30 -2.95 -9.07
CA ALA A 109 11.68 -1.55 -9.25
C ALA A 109 13.06 -1.32 -8.65
N SER A 110 14.06 -1.04 -9.48
CA SER A 110 15.48 -0.96 -9.08
C SER A 110 15.78 0.18 -8.11
N ASN A 111 14.93 1.19 -8.05
CA ASN A 111 15.05 2.35 -7.18
C ASN A 111 14.26 2.22 -5.86
N PHE A 112 13.60 1.07 -5.65
CA PHE A 112 12.89 0.76 -4.41
C PHE A 112 13.65 -0.26 -3.56
N THR A 113 13.62 -0.05 -2.26
CA THR A 113 14.06 -1.01 -1.23
C THR A 113 12.87 -1.35 -0.33
N TYR A 114 12.65 -2.62 -0.06
CA TYR A 114 11.66 -3.07 0.91
C TYR A 114 12.37 -3.63 2.14
N LEU A 115 12.16 -3.01 3.30
CA LEU A 115 12.77 -3.40 4.56
C LEU A 115 11.70 -3.97 5.50
N ASN A 116 11.91 -5.19 5.95
CA ASN A 116 11.11 -5.75 7.04
C ASN A 116 11.72 -5.32 8.38
N ALA A 117 11.18 -4.25 8.96
CA ALA A 117 11.61 -3.67 10.23
C ALA A 117 10.46 -2.96 10.93
N SER A 118 10.57 -2.79 12.24
CA SER A 118 9.65 -1.98 13.04
C SER A 118 10.16 -0.54 13.11
N VAL A 119 9.35 0.43 12.70
CA VAL A 119 9.66 1.85 12.92
C VAL A 119 9.40 2.16 14.38
N GLU A 120 10.41 2.68 15.07
CA GLU A 120 10.37 3.05 16.48
C GLU A 120 10.13 4.55 16.66
N ASN A 121 10.74 5.37 15.78
CA ASN A 121 10.63 6.82 15.87
C ASN A 121 10.72 7.49 14.49
N ILE A 122 10.08 8.64 14.35
CA ILE A 122 10.17 9.53 13.18
C ILE A 122 10.42 10.94 13.71
N ILE A 123 11.60 11.47 13.44
CA ILE A 123 12.03 12.80 13.91
C ILE A 123 12.25 13.68 12.72
N LYS A 124 11.82 14.95 12.80
CA LYS A 124 12.10 15.96 11.78
C LYS A 124 12.97 17.06 12.35
N GLU A 125 14.17 17.21 11.79
CA GLU A 125 15.12 18.24 12.18
C GLU A 125 15.64 18.96 10.93
N SER A 126 15.61 20.30 10.96
CA SER A 126 16.14 21.16 9.87
C SER A 126 15.64 20.77 8.46
N GLY A 127 14.38 20.31 8.36
CA GLY A 127 13.76 19.91 7.09
C GLY A 127 14.05 18.47 6.62
N ILE A 128 14.85 17.74 7.37
CA ILE A 128 15.21 16.34 7.10
C ILE A 128 14.43 15.44 8.06
N ASN A 129 13.96 14.29 7.55
CA ASN A 129 13.31 13.28 8.37
C ASN A 129 14.32 12.17 8.70
N TYR A 130 14.33 11.75 9.95
CA TYR A 130 15.12 10.65 10.50
C TYR A 130 14.15 9.56 10.95
N ILE A 131 14.35 8.35 10.43
CA ILE A 131 13.51 7.18 10.71
C ILE A 131 14.36 6.18 11.49
N GLU A 132 13.99 5.96 12.74
CA GLU A 132 14.64 4.96 13.60
C GLU A 132 13.85 3.67 13.55
N THR A 133 14.54 2.56 13.39
CA THR A 133 13.95 1.23 13.35
C THR A 133 14.77 0.26 14.19
N ASP A 134 14.20 -0.89 14.50
CA ASP A 134 14.89 -2.02 15.15
C ASP A 134 16.05 -2.60 14.34
N LYS A 135 16.23 -2.17 13.08
CA LYS A 135 17.29 -2.66 12.17
C LYS A 135 18.20 -1.57 11.62
N GLY A 136 18.10 -0.35 12.12
CA GLY A 136 18.94 0.75 11.71
C GLY A 136 18.20 2.07 11.56
N SER A 137 18.94 3.12 11.21
CA SER A 137 18.44 4.48 11.11
C SER A 137 18.61 5.03 9.70
N PHE A 138 17.57 5.65 9.18
CA PHE A 138 17.48 6.14 7.82
C PHE A 138 17.19 7.63 7.80
N GLN A 139 17.70 8.32 6.78
CA GLN A 139 17.44 9.73 6.55
C GLN A 139 16.68 9.90 5.24
N CYS A 140 15.67 10.79 5.20
CA CYS A 140 14.98 11.11 3.95
C CYS A 140 14.48 12.55 3.88
N SER A 141 14.25 13.03 2.64
CA SER A 141 13.65 14.33 2.40
C SER A 141 12.17 14.34 2.76
N ILE A 142 11.45 13.28 2.40
CA ILE A 142 10.00 13.16 2.66
C ILE A 142 9.72 11.78 3.26
N ALA A 143 8.99 11.77 4.37
CA ALA A 143 8.46 10.57 5.01
C ALA A 143 6.93 10.54 4.89
N PHE A 144 6.39 9.41 4.45
CA PHE A 144 4.97 9.08 4.51
C PHE A 144 4.78 8.07 5.64
N SER A 145 3.82 8.31 6.52
CA SER A 145 3.54 7.40 7.64
C SER A 145 2.09 6.98 7.64
N SER A 146 1.86 5.67 7.69
CA SER A 146 0.56 5.02 7.95
C SER A 146 0.61 4.12 9.19
N ILE A 147 1.61 4.32 10.04
CA ILE A 147 1.74 3.66 11.34
C ILE A 147 1.20 4.58 12.44
N TYR A 148 0.64 3.98 13.50
CA TYR A 148 0.13 4.64 14.69
C TYR A 148 0.99 4.28 15.89
#